data_3563ef767fce6d97d71caa4b3ff94522
#
_entry.id   3563ef767fce6d97d71caa4b3ff94522
#
_cell.length_a   1.000
_cell.length_b   1.000
_cell.length_c   1.000
_cell.angle_alpha   90.00
_cell.angle_beta   90.00
_cell.angle_gamma   90.00
#
_symmetry.space_group_name_H-M   'P 1'
#
loop_
_entity.id
_entity.type
_entity.pdbx_description
1 polymer ?
#
loop_
_entity_poly.entity_id
_entity_poly.type
_entity_poly.pdbx_seq_one_letter_code
_entity_poly.pdbx_strand_id
1 'polypeptide(L)'
;METLKKLEEGRSRAEQILNQAYADVNRQHASLEETEFHRLKIQFDIIHFQAFSAMISILKAEPHTFARKVALKEILHMIYEYKGTVTQHHIWRLCQLGEYKGAYDTVTRLRELVRDFRDEFKSLDEYKTLRDKATGHYDQDISVQIAAIERIDEDAALAHALAFAEFQGRFAVLLREIGRATPGT
;
A
#
# COMPACT_ATOMS: atom_id res chain seq x y z
N MET A 1 14.83 -19.10 -0.90
CA MET A 1 15.80 -18.36 -1.75
C MET A 1 15.13 -17.70 -2.97
N GLU A 2 14.37 -18.42 -3.77
CA GLU A 2 13.72 -17.87 -4.98
C GLU A 2 12.71 -16.75 -4.72
N THR A 3 11.86 -16.89 -3.68
CA THR A 3 10.87 -15.89 -3.29
C THR A 3 11.52 -14.56 -2.88
N LEU A 4 12.58 -14.60 -2.09
CA LEU A 4 13.31 -13.41 -1.68
C LEU A 4 13.92 -12.68 -2.88
N LYS A 5 14.53 -13.43 -3.82
CA LYS A 5 15.09 -12.86 -5.05
C LYS A 5 13.99 -12.15 -5.87
N LYS A 6 12.84 -12.79 -6.06
CA LYS A 6 11.69 -12.16 -6.76
C LYS A 6 11.21 -10.87 -6.09
N LEU A 7 11.20 -10.83 -4.75
CA LEU A 7 10.82 -9.62 -4.02
C LEU A 7 11.89 -8.53 -4.14
N GLU A 8 13.17 -8.87 -4.10
CA GLU A 8 14.27 -7.90 -4.31
C GLU A 8 14.24 -7.31 -5.73
N GLU A 9 13.97 -8.13 -6.75
CA GLU A 9 13.73 -7.66 -8.11
C GLU A 9 12.48 -6.77 -8.20
N GLY A 10 11.40 -7.16 -7.53
CA GLY A 10 10.16 -6.37 -7.42
C GLY A 10 10.40 -5.02 -6.77
N ARG A 11 11.15 -4.98 -5.67
CA ARG A 11 11.52 -3.75 -4.98
C ARG A 11 12.37 -2.84 -5.88
N SER A 12 13.35 -3.39 -6.60
CA SER A 12 14.17 -2.61 -7.52
C SER A 12 13.35 -1.96 -8.63
N ARG A 13 12.36 -2.69 -9.17
CA ARG A 13 11.41 -2.12 -10.15
C ARG A 13 10.52 -1.05 -9.53
N ALA A 14 10.01 -1.28 -8.32
CA ALA A 14 9.20 -0.29 -7.59
C ALA A 14 9.99 1.00 -7.30
N GLU A 15 11.28 0.89 -6.98
CA GLU A 15 12.18 2.02 -6.80
C GLU A 15 12.37 2.83 -8.10
N GLN A 16 12.55 2.16 -9.24
CA GLN A 16 12.64 2.82 -10.54
C GLN A 16 11.35 3.55 -10.89
N ILE A 17 10.20 2.90 -10.67
CA ILE A 17 8.88 3.50 -10.91
C ILE A 17 8.65 4.70 -9.99
N LEU A 18 9.03 4.62 -8.73
CA LEU A 18 8.90 5.70 -7.75
C LEU A 18 9.78 6.92 -8.15
N ASN A 19 11.02 6.68 -8.55
CA ASN A 19 11.92 7.75 -9.01
C ASN A 19 11.38 8.41 -10.29
N GLN A 20 10.80 7.65 -11.21
CA GLN A 20 10.15 8.20 -12.39
C GLN A 20 8.90 9.01 -12.00
N ALA A 21 8.06 8.49 -11.11
CA ALA A 21 6.88 9.20 -10.63
C ALA A 21 7.23 10.52 -9.93
N TYR A 22 8.33 10.54 -9.16
CA TYR A 22 8.85 11.77 -8.55
C TYR A 22 9.28 12.79 -9.61
N ALA A 23 9.98 12.35 -10.66
CA ALA A 23 10.36 13.22 -11.76
C ALA A 23 9.12 13.76 -12.50
N ASP A 24 8.09 12.92 -12.70
CA ASP A 24 6.86 13.31 -13.39
C ASP A 24 6.06 14.35 -12.58
N VAL A 25 5.94 14.20 -11.25
CA VAL A 25 5.27 15.19 -10.39
C VAL A 25 5.92 16.58 -10.47
N ASN A 26 7.24 16.63 -10.68
CA ASN A 26 7.99 17.87 -10.72
C ASN A 26 8.08 18.49 -12.13
N ARG A 27 7.49 17.85 -13.14
CA ARG A 27 7.39 18.42 -14.50
C ARG A 27 6.20 19.37 -14.60
N GLN A 28 6.29 20.28 -15.58
CA GLN A 28 5.15 21.06 -16.00
C GLN A 28 4.23 20.17 -16.85
N HIS A 29 2.98 20.01 -16.41
CA HIS A 29 1.97 19.22 -17.13
C HIS A 29 1.06 20.12 -17.94
N ALA A 30 0.45 19.54 -18.99
CA ALA A 30 -0.42 20.26 -19.89
C ALA A 30 -1.78 20.63 -19.25
N SER A 31 -2.23 19.87 -18.23
CA SER A 31 -3.50 20.12 -17.55
C SER A 31 -3.40 19.90 -16.04
N LEU A 32 -4.42 20.42 -15.32
CA LEU A 32 -4.55 20.21 -13.88
C LEU A 32 -4.86 18.73 -13.56
N GLU A 33 -5.64 18.06 -14.42
CA GLU A 33 -6.01 16.66 -14.28
C GLU A 33 -4.79 15.75 -14.42
N GLU A 34 -3.89 16.07 -15.34
CA GLU A 34 -2.62 15.35 -15.49
C GLU A 34 -1.73 15.54 -14.27
N THR A 35 -1.62 16.77 -13.78
CA THR A 35 -0.89 17.07 -12.54
C THR A 35 -1.45 16.28 -11.35
N GLU A 36 -2.77 16.24 -11.21
CA GLU A 36 -3.44 15.52 -10.11
C GLU A 36 -3.24 14.01 -10.26
N PHE A 37 -3.31 13.45 -11.45
CA PHE A 37 -3.02 12.03 -11.69
C PHE A 37 -1.62 11.66 -11.21
N HIS A 38 -0.59 12.44 -11.55
CA HIS A 38 0.77 12.17 -11.13
C HIS A 38 0.96 12.28 -9.61
N ARG A 39 0.26 13.20 -8.94
CA ARG A 39 0.24 13.30 -7.47
C ARG A 39 -0.39 12.08 -6.80
N LEU A 40 -1.50 11.57 -7.33
CA LEU A 40 -2.14 10.35 -6.81
C LEU A 40 -1.27 9.12 -7.08
N LYS A 41 -0.66 9.06 -8.27
CA LYS A 41 0.21 7.97 -8.66
C LYS A 41 1.43 7.86 -7.74
N ILE A 42 2.13 8.96 -7.45
CA ILE A 42 3.32 8.89 -6.59
C ILE A 42 3.00 8.42 -5.17
N GLN A 43 1.83 8.78 -4.63
CA GLN A 43 1.41 8.29 -3.31
C GLN A 43 1.25 6.77 -3.30
N PHE A 44 0.67 6.21 -4.35
CA PHE A 44 0.59 4.77 -4.53
C PHE A 44 1.98 4.14 -4.66
N ASP A 45 2.85 4.70 -5.49
CA ASP A 45 4.20 4.17 -5.75
C ASP A 45 5.08 4.19 -4.48
N ILE A 46 4.93 5.20 -3.59
CA ILE A 46 5.57 5.24 -2.27
C ILE A 46 5.17 4.02 -1.45
N ILE A 47 3.87 3.77 -1.32
CA ILE A 47 3.34 2.66 -0.52
C ILE A 47 3.74 1.32 -1.13
N HIS A 48 3.70 1.21 -2.44
CA HIS A 48 4.12 0.01 -3.16
C HIS A 48 5.59 -0.33 -2.90
N PHE A 49 6.48 0.65 -2.97
CA PHE A 49 7.90 0.48 -2.64
C PHE A 49 8.11 0.08 -1.15
N GLN A 50 7.38 0.73 -0.24
CA GLN A 50 7.45 0.43 1.19
C GLN A 50 6.94 -0.99 1.48
N ALA A 51 5.88 -1.44 0.82
CA ALA A 51 5.33 -2.79 0.97
C ALA A 51 6.36 -3.87 0.57
N PHE A 52 7.04 -3.72 -0.57
CA PHE A 52 8.14 -4.62 -0.95
C PHE A 52 9.27 -4.63 0.07
N SER A 53 9.65 -3.46 0.58
CA SER A 53 10.72 -3.33 1.58
C SER A 53 10.36 -4.02 2.89
N ALA A 54 9.12 -3.87 3.36
CA ALA A 54 8.60 -4.53 4.55
C ALA A 54 8.55 -6.07 4.37
N MET A 55 8.06 -6.56 3.22
CA MET A 55 8.03 -8.00 2.94
C MET A 55 9.43 -8.63 2.88
N ILE A 56 10.42 -7.93 2.32
CA ILE A 56 11.82 -8.38 2.34
C ILE A 56 12.33 -8.46 3.78
N SER A 57 12.03 -7.48 4.63
CA SER A 57 12.41 -7.48 6.05
C SER A 57 11.80 -8.66 6.79
N ILE A 58 10.53 -8.97 6.54
CA ILE A 58 9.86 -10.13 7.13
C ILE A 58 10.54 -11.44 6.70
N LEU A 59 10.88 -11.59 5.42
CA LEU A 59 11.50 -12.83 4.92
C LEU A 59 12.97 -12.99 5.36
N LYS A 60 13.67 -11.90 5.65
CA LYS A 60 15.05 -11.94 6.18
C LYS A 60 15.11 -12.22 7.67
N ALA A 61 14.05 -11.93 8.40
CA ALA A 61 13.98 -12.23 9.82
C ALA A 61 13.67 -13.72 10.04
N GLU A 62 14.34 -14.34 11.01
CA GLU A 62 14.07 -15.74 11.38
C GLU A 62 12.64 -15.90 11.90
N PRO A 63 11.93 -16.97 11.50
CA PRO A 63 10.61 -17.28 12.02
C PRO A 63 10.56 -17.33 13.55
N HIS A 64 9.45 -16.92 14.12
CA HIS A 64 9.17 -16.94 15.57
C HIS A 64 10.14 -16.09 16.43
N THR A 65 10.83 -15.12 15.81
CA THR A 65 11.68 -14.17 16.53
C THR A 65 10.95 -12.85 16.77
N PHE A 66 11.36 -12.12 17.81
CA PHE A 66 10.85 -10.77 18.06
C PHE A 66 11.14 -9.82 16.90
N ALA A 67 12.31 -9.96 16.24
CA ALA A 67 12.66 -9.18 15.05
C ALA A 67 11.66 -9.38 13.90
N ARG A 68 11.19 -10.61 13.70
CA ARG A 68 10.16 -10.90 12.71
C ARG A 68 8.82 -10.26 13.06
N LYS A 69 8.41 -10.30 14.32
CA LYS A 69 7.20 -9.62 14.80
C LYS A 69 7.28 -8.11 14.64
N VAL A 70 8.44 -7.51 14.85
CA VAL A 70 8.69 -6.09 14.58
C VAL A 70 8.49 -5.78 13.08
N ALA A 71 9.04 -6.61 12.19
CA ALA A 71 8.85 -6.43 10.75
C ALA A 71 7.38 -6.61 10.31
N LEU A 72 6.65 -7.57 10.89
CA LEU A 72 5.22 -7.77 10.67
C LEU A 72 4.40 -6.58 11.18
N LYS A 73 4.75 -6.02 12.33
CA LYS A 73 4.12 -4.80 12.86
C LYS A 73 4.16 -3.66 11.83
N GLU A 74 5.30 -3.45 11.16
CA GLU A 74 5.45 -2.36 10.18
C GLU A 74 4.49 -2.52 9.00
N ILE A 75 4.35 -3.73 8.45
CA ILE A 75 3.42 -3.93 7.33
C ILE A 75 1.96 -3.83 7.77
N LEU A 76 1.59 -4.35 8.95
CA LEU A 76 0.23 -4.21 9.48
C LEU A 76 -0.15 -2.75 9.72
N HIS A 77 0.79 -1.96 10.24
CA HIS A 77 0.60 -0.52 10.40
C HIS A 77 0.37 0.18 9.06
N MET A 78 1.20 -0.13 8.07
CA MET A 78 1.06 0.42 6.73
C MET A 78 -0.31 0.08 6.11
N ILE A 79 -0.76 -1.16 6.21
CA ILE A 79 -2.07 -1.59 5.68
C ILE A 79 -3.21 -0.84 6.40
N TYR A 80 -3.11 -0.70 7.72
CA TYR A 80 -4.10 0.01 8.53
C TYR A 80 -4.22 1.47 8.11
N GLU A 81 -3.11 2.18 7.99
CA GLU A 81 -3.08 3.58 7.55
C GLU A 81 -3.57 3.73 6.10
N TYR A 82 -3.17 2.82 5.22
CA TYR A 82 -3.65 2.80 3.83
C TYR A 82 -5.18 2.63 3.77
N LYS A 83 -5.75 1.69 4.55
CA LYS A 83 -7.19 1.47 4.64
C LYS A 83 -7.93 2.75 5.07
N GLY A 84 -7.42 3.47 6.05
CA GLY A 84 -8.06 4.67 6.59
C GLY A 84 -7.95 5.87 5.65
N THR A 85 -6.74 6.21 5.22
CA THR A 85 -6.44 7.49 4.58
C THR A 85 -6.61 7.43 3.06
N VAL A 86 -6.01 6.43 2.42
CA VAL A 86 -5.91 6.38 0.95
C VAL A 86 -7.24 5.97 0.31
N THR A 87 -7.96 5.01 0.92
CA THR A 87 -9.17 4.48 0.32
C THR A 87 -10.36 5.43 0.33
N GLN A 88 -10.35 6.47 1.16
CA GLN A 88 -11.49 7.40 1.23
C GLN A 88 -11.37 8.57 0.27
N HIS A 89 -10.24 9.26 0.25
CA HIS A 89 -10.10 10.50 -0.53
C HIS A 89 -9.40 10.27 -1.88
N HIS A 90 -8.32 9.51 -1.90
CA HIS A 90 -7.52 9.33 -3.11
C HIS A 90 -8.22 8.45 -4.15
N ILE A 91 -8.91 7.39 -3.72
CA ILE A 91 -9.67 6.53 -4.64
C ILE A 91 -10.82 7.29 -5.29
N TRP A 92 -11.54 8.11 -4.52
CA TRP A 92 -12.61 8.93 -5.08
C TRP A 92 -12.10 9.87 -6.18
N ARG A 93 -10.96 10.55 -5.94
CA ARG A 93 -10.33 11.42 -6.93
C ARG A 93 -9.86 10.65 -8.17
N LEU A 94 -9.27 9.48 -7.97
CA LEU A 94 -8.84 8.62 -9.08
C LEU A 94 -10.03 8.14 -9.92
N CYS A 95 -11.16 7.82 -9.30
CA CYS A 95 -12.39 7.49 -10.01
C CYS A 95 -12.90 8.67 -10.87
N GLN A 96 -12.91 9.88 -10.30
CA GLN A 96 -13.30 11.08 -11.06
C GLN A 96 -12.41 11.31 -12.28
N LEU A 97 -11.09 11.18 -12.12
CA LEU A 97 -10.15 11.29 -13.24
C LEU A 97 -10.35 10.21 -14.30
N GLY A 98 -10.63 8.97 -13.86
CA GLY A 98 -10.93 7.87 -14.77
C GLY A 98 -12.23 8.12 -15.56
N GLU A 99 -13.28 8.61 -14.91
CA GLU A 99 -14.55 8.98 -15.55
C GLU A 99 -14.36 10.13 -16.54
N TYR A 100 -13.64 11.18 -16.17
CA TYR A 100 -13.28 12.30 -17.05
C TYR A 100 -12.54 11.82 -18.31
N LYS A 101 -11.67 10.82 -18.18
CA LYS A 101 -10.95 10.21 -19.30
C LYS A 101 -11.74 9.14 -20.05
N GLY A 102 -13.00 8.88 -19.71
CA GLY A 102 -13.83 7.85 -20.34
C GLY A 102 -13.47 6.40 -19.96
N ALA A 103 -12.66 6.17 -18.92
CA ALA A 103 -12.23 4.86 -18.46
C ALA A 103 -13.26 4.19 -17.51
N TYR A 104 -14.54 4.20 -17.87
CA TYR A 104 -15.65 3.77 -17.00
C TYR A 104 -15.53 2.33 -16.49
N ASP A 105 -15.15 1.39 -17.37
CA ASP A 105 -14.97 -0.02 -16.98
C ASP A 105 -13.83 -0.19 -16.00
N THR A 106 -12.74 0.55 -16.18
CA THR A 106 -11.61 0.54 -15.25
C THR A 106 -11.99 1.13 -13.89
N VAL A 107 -12.79 2.20 -13.89
CA VAL A 107 -13.32 2.80 -12.66
C VAL A 107 -14.24 1.83 -11.92
N THR A 108 -15.09 1.10 -12.62
CA THR A 108 -15.97 0.07 -12.04
C THR A 108 -15.13 -1.01 -11.35
N ARG A 109 -14.13 -1.58 -12.03
CA ARG A 109 -13.20 -2.56 -11.47
C ARG A 109 -12.40 -2.01 -10.29
N LEU A 110 -12.04 -0.73 -10.32
CA LEU A 110 -11.34 -0.07 -9.21
C LEU A 110 -12.23 0.01 -7.96
N ARG A 111 -13.50 0.37 -8.11
CA ARG A 111 -14.47 0.41 -7.00
C ARG A 111 -14.69 -0.97 -6.38
N GLU A 112 -14.79 -2.00 -7.22
CA GLU A 112 -14.89 -3.39 -6.76
C GLU A 112 -13.64 -3.81 -5.99
N LEU A 113 -12.46 -3.59 -6.55
CA LEU A 113 -11.19 -3.91 -5.90
C LEU A 113 -11.05 -3.23 -4.53
N VAL A 114 -11.47 -1.97 -4.40
CA VAL A 114 -11.41 -1.24 -3.13
C VAL A 114 -12.44 -1.75 -2.12
N ARG A 115 -13.63 -2.14 -2.58
CA ARG A 115 -14.64 -2.77 -1.71
C ARG A 115 -14.09 -4.09 -1.16
N ASP A 116 -13.57 -4.97 -2.03
CA ASP A 116 -13.00 -6.25 -1.65
C ASP A 116 -11.84 -6.07 -0.67
N PHE A 117 -10.98 -5.07 -0.90
CA PHE A 117 -9.91 -4.69 0.03
C PHE A 117 -10.44 -4.30 1.41
N ARG A 118 -11.49 -3.48 1.47
CA ARG A 118 -12.07 -3.06 2.76
C ARG A 118 -12.67 -4.23 3.53
N ASP A 119 -13.29 -5.16 2.82
CA ASP A 119 -13.90 -6.36 3.42
C ASP A 119 -12.81 -7.32 3.93
N GLU A 120 -11.77 -7.57 3.13
CA GLU A 120 -10.62 -8.42 3.49
C GLU A 120 -9.91 -7.90 4.74
N PHE A 121 -9.68 -6.59 4.82
CA PHE A 121 -8.94 -5.99 5.92
C PHE A 121 -9.83 -5.43 7.04
N LYS A 122 -11.07 -5.86 7.14
CA LYS A 122 -12.00 -5.43 8.21
C LYS A 122 -11.49 -5.82 9.60
N SER A 123 -10.92 -7.02 9.73
CA SER A 123 -10.34 -7.52 10.99
C SER A 123 -9.16 -6.69 11.51
N LEU A 124 -8.49 -5.91 10.64
CA LEU A 124 -7.39 -5.04 11.06
C LEU A 124 -7.83 -3.91 12.00
N ASP A 125 -9.12 -3.65 12.17
CA ASP A 125 -9.59 -2.70 13.18
C ASP A 125 -9.22 -3.15 14.61
N GLU A 126 -9.02 -4.45 14.83
CA GLU A 126 -8.50 -5.01 16.07
C GLU A 126 -7.04 -4.58 16.35
N TYR A 127 -6.27 -4.26 15.29
CA TYR A 127 -4.89 -3.75 15.41
C TYR A 127 -4.81 -2.26 15.76
N LYS A 128 -5.95 -1.58 15.99
CA LYS A 128 -5.96 -0.19 16.45
C LYS A 128 -5.11 0.00 17.70
N THR A 129 -5.22 -0.93 18.66
CA THR A 129 -4.43 -0.90 19.90
C THR A 129 -2.93 -1.06 19.61
N LEU A 130 -2.55 -1.92 18.66
CA LEU A 130 -1.15 -2.07 18.24
C LEU A 130 -0.63 -0.78 17.62
N ARG A 131 -1.42 -0.14 16.73
CA ARG A 131 -1.08 1.15 16.15
C ARG A 131 -0.85 2.21 17.24
N ASP A 132 -1.82 2.37 18.13
CA ASP A 132 -1.81 3.46 19.10
C ASP A 132 -0.66 3.29 20.13
N LYS A 133 -0.26 2.06 20.45
CA LYS A 133 0.75 1.77 21.49
C LYS A 133 2.13 1.42 20.94
N ALA A 134 2.24 0.90 19.74
CA ALA A 134 3.52 0.40 19.21
C ALA A 134 4.06 1.18 18.00
N THR A 135 3.27 2.08 17.40
CA THR A 135 3.69 2.79 16.18
C THR A 135 3.42 4.30 16.18
N GLY A 136 2.32 4.75 16.76
CA GLY A 136 1.88 6.15 16.64
C GLY A 136 2.53 7.09 17.66
N HIS A 137 2.68 6.64 18.87
CA HIS A 137 3.39 7.32 19.94
C HIS A 137 4.15 6.25 20.69
N TYR A 138 5.48 6.39 20.76
CA TYR A 138 6.27 5.52 21.65
C TYR A 138 5.69 5.66 23.06
N ASP A 139 5.02 4.61 23.54
CA ASP A 139 4.55 4.59 24.92
C ASP A 139 5.77 4.80 25.82
N GLN A 140 5.63 5.64 26.84
CA GLN A 140 6.71 5.88 27.78
C GLN A 140 7.11 4.57 28.49
N ASP A 141 6.18 3.62 28.57
CA ASP A 141 6.44 2.27 29.08
C ASP A 141 6.74 1.31 27.93
N ILE A 142 8.01 1.00 27.72
CA ILE A 142 8.49 0.04 26.72
C ILE A 142 7.87 -1.35 26.88
N SER A 143 7.45 -1.74 28.09
CA SER A 143 6.84 -3.05 28.34
C SER A 143 5.49 -3.18 27.65
N VAL A 144 4.72 -2.10 27.55
CA VAL A 144 3.45 -2.04 26.83
C VAL A 144 3.66 -2.24 25.34
N GLN A 145 4.69 -1.61 24.79
CA GLN A 145 5.05 -1.73 23.38
C GLN A 145 5.50 -3.17 23.05
N ILE A 146 6.37 -3.74 23.86
CA ILE A 146 6.84 -5.13 23.69
C ILE A 146 5.66 -6.09 23.75
N ALA A 147 4.80 -5.99 24.78
CA ALA A 147 3.64 -6.86 24.92
C ALA A 147 2.65 -6.74 23.73
N ALA A 148 2.49 -5.56 23.16
CA ALA A 148 1.66 -5.37 21.97
C ALA A 148 2.25 -6.08 20.75
N ILE A 149 3.56 -6.02 20.53
CA ILE A 149 4.26 -6.69 19.43
C ILE A 149 4.25 -8.21 19.62
N GLU A 150 4.47 -8.70 20.84
CA GLU A 150 4.46 -10.14 21.13
C GLU A 150 3.13 -10.83 20.85
N ARG A 151 2.01 -10.09 20.93
CA ARG A 151 0.67 -10.59 20.61
C ARG A 151 0.38 -10.75 19.12
N ILE A 152 1.27 -10.30 18.23
CA ILE A 152 1.10 -10.47 16.79
C ILE A 152 1.10 -11.96 16.47
N ASP A 153 0.01 -12.43 15.88
CA ASP A 153 -0.07 -13.72 15.22
C ASP A 153 0.69 -13.63 13.89
N GLU A 154 1.79 -14.38 13.78
CA GLU A 154 2.67 -14.31 12.61
C GLU A 154 2.00 -14.83 11.34
N ASP A 155 1.21 -15.90 11.43
CA ASP A 155 0.56 -16.49 10.27
C ASP A 155 -0.55 -15.58 9.74
N ALA A 156 -1.39 -15.05 10.62
CA ALA A 156 -2.43 -14.09 10.24
C ALA A 156 -1.82 -12.79 9.67
N ALA A 157 -0.76 -12.27 10.28
CA ALA A 157 -0.09 -11.07 9.80
C ALA A 157 0.59 -11.29 8.43
N LEU A 158 1.19 -12.46 8.20
CA LEU A 158 1.76 -12.82 6.91
C LEU A 158 0.68 -12.98 5.83
N ALA A 159 -0.46 -13.59 6.17
CA ALA A 159 -1.61 -13.69 5.27
C ALA A 159 -2.09 -12.29 4.83
N HIS A 160 -2.23 -11.35 5.77
CA HIS A 160 -2.56 -9.95 5.45
C HIS A 160 -1.49 -9.28 4.57
N ALA A 161 -0.21 -9.53 4.82
CA ALA A 161 0.88 -8.98 3.99
C ALA A 161 0.79 -9.47 2.53
N LEU A 162 0.49 -10.77 2.33
CA LEU A 162 0.32 -11.37 1.01
C LEU A 162 -0.92 -10.83 0.29
N ALA A 163 -2.06 -10.77 0.98
CA ALA A 163 -3.30 -10.19 0.43
C ALA A 163 -3.11 -8.72 0.04
N PHE A 164 -2.35 -7.95 0.83
CA PHE A 164 -2.00 -6.57 0.50
C PHE A 164 -1.12 -6.47 -0.75
N ALA A 165 -0.13 -7.34 -0.89
CA ALA A 165 0.72 -7.38 -2.09
C ALA A 165 -0.10 -7.70 -3.35
N GLU A 166 -1.07 -8.61 -3.27
CA GLU A 166 -1.99 -8.93 -4.37
C GLU A 166 -2.86 -7.71 -4.72
N PHE A 167 -3.47 -7.07 -3.72
CA PHE A 167 -4.22 -5.83 -3.92
C PHE A 167 -3.37 -4.78 -4.63
N GLN A 168 -2.14 -4.56 -4.17
CA GLN A 168 -1.21 -3.58 -4.77
C GLN A 168 -0.91 -3.91 -6.24
N GLY A 169 -0.73 -5.18 -6.58
CA GLY A 169 -0.50 -5.62 -7.96
C GLY A 169 -1.71 -5.32 -8.87
N ARG A 170 -2.92 -5.66 -8.42
CA ARG A 170 -4.16 -5.37 -9.16
C ARG A 170 -4.41 -3.86 -9.29
N PHE A 171 -4.19 -3.11 -8.24
CA PHE A 171 -4.34 -1.65 -8.24
C PHE A 171 -3.38 -0.98 -9.24
N ALA A 172 -2.11 -1.42 -9.29
CA ALA A 172 -1.11 -0.89 -10.23
C ALA A 172 -1.55 -1.06 -11.70
N VAL A 173 -2.23 -2.17 -12.03
CA VAL A 173 -2.77 -2.39 -13.38
C VAL A 173 -3.86 -1.35 -13.71
N LEU A 174 -4.84 -1.18 -12.80
CA LEU A 174 -5.94 -0.23 -13.00
C LEU A 174 -5.45 1.22 -13.06
N LEU A 175 -4.50 1.58 -12.21
CA LEU A 175 -3.87 2.90 -12.22
C LEU A 175 -3.20 3.19 -13.57
N ARG A 176 -2.51 2.20 -14.15
CA ARG A 176 -1.88 2.31 -15.47
C ARG A 176 -2.91 2.47 -16.59
N GLU A 177 -4.02 1.75 -16.52
CA GLU A 177 -5.12 1.86 -17.50
C GLU A 177 -5.74 3.25 -17.47
N ILE A 178 -6.04 3.80 -16.28
CA ILE A 178 -6.52 5.18 -16.11
C ILE A 178 -5.51 6.19 -16.67
N GLY A 179 -4.22 5.98 -16.39
CA GLY A 179 -3.16 6.85 -16.90
C GLY A 179 -3.07 6.91 -18.41
N ARG A 180 -3.36 5.79 -19.10
CA ARG A 180 -3.31 5.67 -20.56
C ARG A 180 -4.60 6.10 -21.26
N ALA A 181 -5.70 6.19 -20.53
CA ALA A 181 -6.95 6.65 -21.10
C ALA A 181 -6.83 8.12 -21.52
N THR A 182 -7.34 8.44 -22.70
CA THR A 182 -7.43 9.81 -23.21
C THR A 182 -8.87 10.29 -23.08
N PRO A 183 -9.11 11.57 -22.77
CA PRO A 183 -10.46 12.11 -22.76
C PRO A 183 -11.14 11.79 -24.09
N GLY A 184 -12.36 11.25 -24.03
CA GLY A 184 -13.16 11.02 -25.22
C GLY A 184 -13.42 12.36 -25.94
N THR A 185 -13.10 12.43 -27.20
CA THR A 185 -13.49 13.53 -28.09
C THR A 185 -14.99 13.52 -28.37
#